data_0b9c8ba1748216f5570c80ce06831691
#
_entry.id   0b9c8ba1748216f5570c80ce06831691
#
_cell.length_a   1.000
_cell.length_b   1.000
_cell.length_c   1.000
_cell.angle_alpha   90.00
_cell.angle_beta   90.00
_cell.angle_gamma   90.00
#
_symmetry.space_group_name_H-M   'P 1'
#
loop_
_entity.id
_entity.type
_entity.pdbx_description
1 polymer ?
#
loop_
_entity_poly.entity_id
_entity_poly.type
_entity_poly.pdbx_seq_one_letter_code
_entity_poly.pdbx_strand_id
1 'polypeptide(L)'
;MWPFRKRDSAAEQLMNEAIRVARASVDGQPIVAQGGGGGVETRWRGASRVLRSVASWIPGLGSPRRDFNHSERRMLVARSRDAMRNHLIARAAITRLRTNVVGTGLVCRAQVDHDALGLTEEEAEQLNGQLDRLWSLYADDPRECDAEASLNHYQLQALVLVSSMVAGDVFVASPDQERPGCIFSTRLQLIESDRVGNPNGGMDRADLVEGVEFDGLGAPVAYHVCTGYPGEHLLGKSLQWERLAVFGAETGRRRVLHVMADKERPGQKRGAPYLSPVLEPLQKLERYSSAELMAAVISAMFTVFIKKSDGFNTNNLPMSALTEEQAGGDDTSDGAIALGEGAIVDLGVGEEPMIANPSRPNAQFDPFFTAVVKEIGAALELPLEELLLHYSSSYSAARAAMLQAWRFYSLRRWWLACDFCQPSRELVIDEAVARGLVDLPGYNDPAKRKAYCQAIWIGPARGAIDELKEANAAGKRIEIGVSNETLETAAMTGEPWQQVIRQRTREVTYRREHNMQALPKSGLESPPDHNPKEE
;
A
#
# COMPACT_ATOMS: atom_id res chain seq x y z
N MET A 1 -0.96 42.26 53.80
CA MET A 1 -0.43 41.09 54.52
C MET A 1 -1.30 39.88 54.20
N TRP A 2 -0.86 39.03 53.29
CA TRP A 2 -1.56 37.81 52.95
C TRP A 2 -0.81 36.61 53.54
N PRO A 3 -1.48 35.62 54.17
CA PRO A 3 -0.80 34.51 54.82
C PRO A 3 -0.37 33.47 53.80
N PHE A 4 0.89 33.07 53.89
CA PHE A 4 1.48 31.95 53.15
C PHE A 4 0.77 30.65 53.51
N ARG A 5 0.19 29.98 52.48
CA ARG A 5 -0.32 28.61 52.54
C ARG A 5 0.89 27.66 52.66
N LYS A 6 0.97 26.89 53.74
CA LYS A 6 1.94 25.79 53.88
C LYS A 6 1.75 24.82 52.75
N ARG A 7 2.78 24.57 51.97
CA ARG A 7 2.82 23.51 50.98
C ARG A 7 2.76 22.17 51.71
N ASP A 8 1.91 21.24 51.18
CA ASP A 8 1.78 19.87 51.69
C ASP A 8 3.09 19.11 51.46
N SER A 9 3.84 18.87 52.53
CA SER A 9 5.13 18.15 52.51
C SER A 9 5.00 16.70 52.00
N ALA A 10 3.82 16.12 52.11
CA ALA A 10 3.54 14.77 51.62
C ALA A 10 3.49 14.68 50.07
N ALA A 11 2.91 15.69 49.42
CA ALA A 11 2.85 15.70 47.94
C ALA A 11 4.25 15.95 47.33
N GLU A 12 5.07 16.76 48.02
CA GLU A 12 6.46 17.05 47.61
C GLU A 12 7.38 15.83 47.83
N GLN A 13 7.14 15.05 48.88
CA GLN A 13 7.84 13.79 49.11
C GLN A 13 7.47 12.71 48.09
N LEU A 14 6.18 12.57 47.75
CA LEU A 14 5.72 11.63 46.71
C LEU A 14 6.26 12.03 45.32
N MET A 15 6.30 13.30 44.99
CA MET A 15 6.84 13.80 43.73
C MET A 15 8.37 13.57 43.65
N ASN A 16 9.10 13.80 44.73
CA ASN A 16 10.53 13.56 44.81
C ASN A 16 10.86 12.07 44.76
N GLU A 17 10.01 11.21 45.32
CA GLU A 17 10.14 9.76 45.24
C GLU A 17 9.81 9.23 43.84
N ALA A 18 8.78 9.77 43.19
CA ALA A 18 8.48 9.48 41.78
C ALA A 18 9.62 9.92 40.83
N ILE A 19 10.19 11.08 41.05
CA ILE A 19 11.36 11.59 40.30
C ILE A 19 12.59 10.71 40.55
N ARG A 20 12.79 10.23 41.77
CA ARG A 20 13.90 9.33 42.14
C ARG A 20 13.75 7.97 41.50
N VAL A 21 12.54 7.42 41.47
CA VAL A 21 12.21 6.18 40.78
C VAL A 21 12.37 6.35 39.26
N ALA A 22 11.89 7.45 38.68
CA ALA A 22 12.08 7.79 37.28
C ALA A 22 13.56 7.99 36.92
N ARG A 23 14.35 8.67 37.75
CA ARG A 23 15.80 8.83 37.56
C ARG A 23 16.55 7.50 37.72
N ALA A 24 16.19 6.66 38.68
CA ALA A 24 16.78 5.32 38.81
C ALA A 24 16.48 4.41 37.61
N SER A 25 15.35 4.63 36.91
CA SER A 25 15.05 3.96 35.65
C SER A 25 15.78 4.55 34.44
N VAL A 26 16.21 5.81 34.51
CA VAL A 26 16.94 6.51 33.43
C VAL A 26 18.47 6.32 33.56
N ASP A 27 19.01 6.29 34.81
CA ASP A 27 20.45 6.17 35.04
C ASP A 27 21.02 4.76 34.92
N GLY A 28 20.19 3.77 34.49
CA GLY A 28 20.67 2.48 33.96
C GLY A 28 21.75 1.79 34.79
N GLN A 29 21.74 1.92 36.12
CA GLN A 29 22.53 1.02 36.96
C GLN A 29 21.88 -0.37 36.93
N PRO A 30 22.58 -1.43 36.54
CA PRO A 30 22.02 -2.76 36.59
C PRO A 30 21.69 -3.06 38.05
N ILE A 31 20.43 -3.42 38.33
CA ILE A 31 20.08 -4.11 39.56
C ILE A 31 20.79 -5.46 39.49
N VAL A 32 21.97 -5.55 40.06
CA VAL A 32 22.71 -6.80 40.20
C VAL A 32 21.90 -7.69 41.14
N ALA A 33 21.14 -8.60 40.57
CA ALA A 33 20.65 -9.76 41.31
C ALA A 33 21.90 -10.56 41.68
N GLN A 34 22.28 -10.61 42.96
CA GLN A 34 23.29 -11.51 43.48
C GLN A 34 22.82 -12.96 43.26
N GLY A 35 23.27 -13.56 42.19
CA GLY A 35 23.01 -14.96 41.83
C GLY A 35 24.01 -15.34 40.72
N GLY A 36 25.02 -16.11 41.09
CA GLY A 36 26.22 -16.43 40.30
C GLY A 36 25.95 -16.92 38.88
N GLY A 37 26.60 -16.29 37.95
CA GLY A 37 26.68 -16.66 36.55
C GLY A 37 27.10 -15.43 35.75
N GLY A 38 28.36 -15.43 35.22
CA GLY A 38 28.96 -14.31 34.51
C GLY A 38 28.08 -13.75 33.41
N GLY A 39 27.30 -12.73 33.73
CA GLY A 39 26.48 -11.98 32.75
C GLY A 39 27.40 -11.16 31.85
N VAL A 40 27.47 -11.50 30.58
CA VAL A 40 28.10 -10.63 29.57
C VAL A 40 27.40 -9.29 29.60
N GLU A 41 28.12 -8.24 29.99
CA GLU A 41 27.61 -6.86 29.97
C GLU A 41 27.29 -6.47 28.53
N THR A 42 26.02 -6.46 28.18
CA THR A 42 25.59 -6.11 26.82
C THR A 42 25.69 -4.60 26.64
N ARG A 43 26.61 -4.15 25.80
CA ARG A 43 26.77 -2.71 25.46
C ARG A 43 25.51 -2.10 24.84
N TRP A 44 24.69 -2.90 24.20
CA TRP A 44 23.42 -2.50 23.60
C TRP A 44 22.26 -2.94 24.47
N ARG A 45 21.49 -2.00 25.01
CA ARG A 45 20.32 -2.30 25.85
C ARG A 45 19.29 -3.20 25.15
N GLY A 46 19.07 -2.99 23.85
CA GLY A 46 18.17 -3.81 23.03
C GLY A 46 18.60 -5.28 22.89
N ALA A 47 19.86 -5.61 23.15
CA ALA A 47 20.37 -6.98 23.14
C ALA A 47 20.38 -7.63 24.54
N SER A 48 19.91 -6.96 25.56
CA SER A 48 19.91 -7.45 26.93
C SER A 48 18.87 -8.56 27.13
N ARG A 49 19.30 -9.69 27.69
CA ARG A 49 18.43 -10.79 28.10
C ARG A 49 17.91 -10.65 29.54
N VAL A 50 18.34 -9.60 30.24
CA VAL A 50 18.04 -9.38 31.65
C VAL A 50 17.12 -8.17 31.85
N LEU A 51 17.17 -7.18 30.97
CA LEU A 51 16.34 -5.99 31.03
C LEU A 51 14.86 -6.36 30.82
N ARG A 52 14.02 -6.13 31.82
CA ARG A 52 12.59 -6.52 31.82
C ARG A 52 11.83 -6.05 30.56
N SER A 53 12.17 -4.87 30.01
CA SER A 53 11.53 -4.32 28.83
C SER A 53 11.78 -5.09 27.54
N VAL A 54 12.85 -5.89 27.46
CA VAL A 54 13.24 -6.63 26.27
C VAL A 54 13.52 -8.12 26.53
N ALA A 55 13.55 -8.57 27.78
CA ALA A 55 13.89 -9.93 28.16
C ALA A 55 12.92 -10.98 27.59
N SER A 56 11.63 -10.63 27.47
CA SER A 56 10.60 -11.50 26.89
C SER A 56 10.53 -11.40 25.36
N TRP A 57 11.23 -10.44 24.76
CA TRP A 57 11.28 -10.28 23.32
C TRP A 57 12.40 -11.12 22.74
N ILE A 58 12.05 -12.34 22.34
CA ILE A 58 13.00 -13.34 21.79
C ILE A 58 12.68 -13.50 20.30
N PRO A 59 13.26 -12.65 19.42
CA PRO A 59 13.07 -12.80 17.98
C PRO A 59 13.79 -14.06 17.47
N GLY A 60 13.29 -14.62 16.36
CA GLY A 60 13.96 -15.71 15.66
C GLY A 60 15.33 -15.26 15.12
N LEU A 61 16.33 -16.12 15.27
CA LEU A 61 17.64 -15.91 14.68
C LEU A 61 17.81 -16.83 13.47
N GLY A 62 18.40 -16.31 12.40
CA GLY A 62 18.75 -17.16 11.27
C GLY A 62 18.68 -16.51 9.89
N SER A 63 18.54 -17.36 8.89
CA SER A 63 18.46 -16.97 7.48
C SER A 63 17.11 -16.32 7.15
N PRO A 64 16.99 -15.58 6.03
CA PRO A 64 15.71 -15.04 5.55
C PRO A 64 14.58 -16.06 5.42
N ARG A 65 14.92 -17.36 5.26
CA ARG A 65 13.94 -18.46 5.26
C ARG A 65 13.24 -18.67 6.61
N ARG A 66 13.92 -18.35 7.73
CA ARG A 66 13.36 -18.49 9.07
C ARG A 66 12.52 -17.32 9.50
N ASP A 67 12.83 -16.13 8.98
CA ASP A 67 12.03 -14.93 9.26
C ASP A 67 10.67 -14.99 8.58
N PHE A 68 10.59 -15.72 7.47
CA PHE A 68 9.40 -15.75 6.62
C PHE A 68 9.22 -17.14 6.01
N ASN A 69 8.66 -18.04 6.82
CA ASN A 69 8.43 -19.42 6.43
C ASN A 69 7.11 -19.58 5.65
N HIS A 70 6.96 -20.70 4.96
CA HIS A 70 5.81 -21.00 4.12
C HIS A 70 4.45 -20.82 4.82
N SER A 71 4.33 -21.29 6.07
CA SER A 71 3.08 -21.22 6.82
C SER A 71 2.71 -19.78 7.18
N GLU A 72 3.68 -19.02 7.65
CA GLU A 72 3.51 -17.60 7.99
C GLU A 72 3.17 -16.78 6.74
N ARG A 73 3.89 -17.00 5.62
CA ARG A 73 3.62 -16.32 4.36
C ARG A 73 2.18 -16.54 3.91
N ARG A 74 1.71 -17.78 3.85
CA ARG A 74 0.33 -18.09 3.44
C ARG A 74 -0.70 -17.40 4.32
N MET A 75 -0.48 -17.39 5.63
CA MET A 75 -1.37 -16.72 6.57
C MET A 75 -1.36 -15.20 6.38
N LEU A 76 -0.18 -14.60 6.20
CA LEU A 76 -0.06 -13.15 5.94
C LEU A 76 -0.73 -12.77 4.62
N VAL A 77 -0.54 -13.53 3.55
CA VAL A 77 -1.20 -13.31 2.26
C VAL A 77 -2.72 -13.39 2.39
N ALA A 78 -3.24 -14.43 3.06
CA ALA A 78 -4.66 -14.60 3.28
C ALA A 78 -5.26 -13.42 4.07
N ARG A 79 -4.61 -13.00 5.17
CA ARG A 79 -5.03 -11.86 5.99
C ARG A 79 -4.93 -10.53 5.24
N SER A 80 -3.88 -10.35 4.44
CA SER A 80 -3.71 -9.15 3.60
C SER A 80 -4.81 -9.02 2.55
N ARG A 81 -5.19 -10.13 1.90
CA ARG A 81 -6.31 -10.16 0.95
C ARG A 81 -7.65 -9.90 1.63
N ASP A 82 -7.84 -10.45 2.82
CA ASP A 82 -9.04 -10.19 3.61
C ASP A 82 -9.11 -8.72 4.01
N ALA A 83 -8.02 -8.16 4.55
CA ALA A 83 -7.93 -6.75 4.90
C ALA A 83 -8.18 -5.84 3.68
N MET A 84 -7.61 -6.16 2.51
CA MET A 84 -7.86 -5.41 1.26
C MET A 84 -9.34 -5.45 0.86
N ARG A 85 -10.06 -6.54 1.15
CA ARG A 85 -11.48 -6.69 0.82
C ARG A 85 -12.41 -6.00 1.80
N ASN A 86 -12.15 -6.17 3.09
CA ASN A 86 -13.10 -5.91 4.15
C ASN A 86 -12.71 -4.73 5.05
N HIS A 87 -11.41 -4.39 5.17
CA HIS A 87 -10.97 -3.32 6.05
C HIS A 87 -10.82 -1.98 5.32
N LEU A 88 -11.54 -0.95 5.76
CA LEU A 88 -11.63 0.34 5.08
C LEU A 88 -10.27 1.03 4.87
N ILE A 89 -9.44 1.08 5.94
CA ILE A 89 -8.13 1.76 5.88
C ILE A 89 -7.14 0.98 5.01
N ALA A 90 -7.12 -0.36 5.11
CA ALA A 90 -6.25 -1.19 4.26
C ALA A 90 -6.60 -1.03 2.78
N ARG A 91 -7.91 -1.05 2.46
CA ARG A 91 -8.39 -0.80 1.09
C ARG A 91 -8.00 0.59 0.61
N ALA A 92 -8.17 1.62 1.45
CA ALA A 92 -7.78 2.98 1.13
C ALA A 92 -6.28 3.05 0.78
N ALA A 93 -5.40 2.48 1.62
CA ALA A 93 -3.95 2.46 1.39
C ALA A 93 -3.59 1.87 0.03
N ILE A 94 -4.04 0.66 -0.27
CA ILE A 94 -3.73 -0.02 -1.56
C ILE A 94 -4.33 0.74 -2.75
N THR A 95 -5.54 1.28 -2.61
CA THR A 95 -6.17 2.05 -3.69
C THR A 95 -5.41 3.34 -3.97
N ARG A 96 -4.93 4.06 -2.92
CA ARG A 96 -4.10 5.26 -3.09
C ARG A 96 -2.79 4.94 -3.80
N LEU A 97 -2.13 3.85 -3.43
CA LEU A 97 -0.93 3.39 -4.11
C LEU A 97 -1.21 3.13 -5.60
N ARG A 98 -2.24 2.37 -5.92
CA ARG A 98 -2.61 2.10 -7.32
C ARG A 98 -2.83 3.40 -8.11
N THR A 99 -3.59 4.34 -7.54
CA THR A 99 -3.94 5.60 -8.21
C THR A 99 -2.72 6.52 -8.40
N ASN A 100 -1.86 6.64 -7.39
CA ASN A 100 -0.75 7.59 -7.44
C ASN A 100 0.53 7.02 -8.07
N VAL A 101 0.72 5.69 -8.04
CA VAL A 101 1.88 5.04 -8.68
C VAL A 101 1.62 4.81 -10.17
N VAL A 102 0.50 4.17 -10.51
CA VAL A 102 0.16 3.76 -11.87
C VAL A 102 -0.86 4.70 -12.53
N GLY A 103 -1.92 5.06 -11.81
CA GLY A 103 -3.01 5.86 -12.35
C GLY A 103 -3.66 5.20 -13.56
N THR A 104 -3.63 5.88 -14.71
CA THR A 104 -4.11 5.36 -16.00
C THR A 104 -3.12 4.45 -16.71
N GLY A 105 -1.92 4.30 -16.16
CA GLY A 105 -0.82 3.51 -16.73
C GLY A 105 0.45 4.34 -16.87
N LEU A 106 1.60 3.67 -16.77
CA LEU A 106 2.89 4.28 -17.07
C LEU A 106 3.09 4.30 -18.58
N VAL A 107 3.13 5.49 -19.15
CA VAL A 107 3.32 5.68 -20.59
C VAL A 107 4.79 5.48 -20.94
N CYS A 108 5.05 4.58 -21.88
CA CYS A 108 6.37 4.33 -22.40
C CYS A 108 6.76 5.37 -23.45
N ARG A 109 8.01 5.85 -23.36
CA ARG A 109 8.66 6.63 -24.43
C ARG A 109 10.03 6.06 -24.71
N ALA A 110 10.24 5.67 -25.96
CA ALA A 110 11.54 5.24 -26.44
C ALA A 110 12.55 6.37 -26.27
N GLN A 111 13.72 6.02 -25.80
CA GLN A 111 14.86 6.93 -25.68
C GLN A 111 16.12 6.15 -25.99
N VAL A 112 16.31 5.84 -27.28
CA VAL A 112 17.51 5.12 -27.71
C VAL A 112 18.76 5.93 -27.40
N ASP A 113 19.82 5.24 -27.00
CA ASP A 113 21.14 5.85 -26.78
C ASP A 113 21.84 6.04 -28.13
N HIS A 114 21.65 7.23 -28.73
CA HIS A 114 22.16 7.54 -30.05
C HIS A 114 23.70 7.54 -30.11
N ASP A 115 24.36 7.94 -29.01
CA ASP A 115 25.82 7.94 -28.95
C ASP A 115 26.39 6.53 -29.01
N ALA A 116 25.83 5.61 -28.22
CA ALA A 116 26.23 4.20 -28.21
C ALA A 116 25.94 3.48 -29.53
N LEU A 117 24.94 3.96 -30.28
CA LEU A 117 24.53 3.40 -31.58
C LEU A 117 25.20 4.06 -32.76
N GLY A 118 25.84 5.23 -32.58
CA GLY A 118 26.43 6.03 -33.65
C GLY A 118 25.40 6.66 -34.59
N LEU A 119 24.19 6.97 -34.05
CA LEU A 119 23.11 7.62 -34.77
C LEU A 119 23.16 9.14 -34.56
N THR A 120 22.64 9.89 -35.52
CA THR A 120 22.35 11.30 -35.33
C THR A 120 21.10 11.48 -34.45
N GLU A 121 20.93 12.66 -33.84
CA GLU A 121 19.73 12.97 -33.05
C GLU A 121 18.42 12.81 -33.85
N GLU A 122 18.47 13.19 -35.14
CA GLU A 122 17.31 13.10 -36.05
C GLU A 122 16.95 11.63 -36.36
N GLU A 123 17.95 10.79 -36.62
CA GLU A 123 17.75 9.34 -36.81
C GLU A 123 17.22 8.68 -35.55
N ALA A 124 17.76 9.07 -34.39
CA ALA A 124 17.29 8.57 -33.10
C ALA A 124 15.83 8.97 -32.82
N GLU A 125 15.43 10.20 -33.10
CA GLU A 125 14.04 10.65 -32.93
C GLU A 125 13.07 9.92 -33.87
N GLN A 126 13.48 9.68 -35.12
CA GLN A 126 12.70 8.88 -36.06
C GLN A 126 12.52 7.44 -35.56
N LEU A 127 13.60 6.82 -35.08
CA LEU A 127 13.60 5.48 -34.51
C LEU A 127 12.76 5.40 -33.24
N ASN A 128 12.90 6.37 -32.32
CA ASN A 128 12.05 6.49 -31.14
C ASN A 128 10.57 6.51 -31.51
N GLY A 129 10.22 7.28 -32.54
CA GLY A 129 8.84 7.31 -33.05
C GLY A 129 8.36 5.99 -33.67
N GLN A 130 9.24 5.19 -34.24
CA GLN A 130 8.90 3.84 -34.73
C GLN A 130 8.68 2.87 -33.56
N LEU A 131 9.59 2.85 -32.59
CA LEU A 131 9.50 1.99 -31.41
C LEU A 131 8.30 2.34 -30.54
N ASP A 132 7.94 3.61 -30.40
CA ASP A 132 6.73 4.04 -29.69
C ASP A 132 5.45 3.53 -30.36
N ARG A 133 5.39 3.57 -31.70
CA ARG A 133 4.25 3.01 -32.45
C ARG A 133 4.13 1.50 -32.27
N LEU A 134 5.26 0.78 -32.39
CA LEU A 134 5.28 -0.67 -32.15
C LEU A 134 4.81 -1.01 -30.74
N TRP A 135 5.27 -0.26 -29.75
CA TRP A 135 4.85 -0.45 -28.37
C TRP A 135 3.34 -0.20 -28.18
N SER A 136 2.79 0.87 -28.78
CA SER A 136 1.36 1.17 -28.69
C SER A 136 0.51 0.05 -29.33
N LEU A 137 0.91 -0.51 -30.47
CA LEU A 137 0.21 -1.64 -31.09
C LEU A 137 0.13 -2.86 -30.17
N TYR A 138 1.15 -3.07 -29.34
CA TYR A 138 1.16 -4.16 -28.35
C TYR A 138 0.41 -3.80 -27.07
N ALA A 139 0.68 -2.63 -26.51
CA ALA A 139 0.27 -2.26 -25.17
C ALA A 139 -1.22 -1.88 -25.06
N ASP A 140 -1.79 -1.30 -26.11
CA ASP A 140 -3.15 -0.79 -26.10
C ASP A 140 -4.21 -1.88 -26.30
N ASP A 141 -3.88 -2.98 -26.99
CA ASP A 141 -4.80 -4.07 -27.27
C ASP A 141 -4.62 -5.24 -26.29
N PRO A 142 -5.64 -5.58 -25.48
CA PRO A 142 -5.59 -6.76 -24.61
C PRO A 142 -5.29 -8.07 -25.34
N ARG A 143 -5.69 -8.21 -26.60
CA ARG A 143 -5.45 -9.40 -27.39
C ARG A 143 -3.98 -9.57 -27.77
N GLU A 144 -3.24 -8.47 -27.86
CA GLU A 144 -1.81 -8.46 -28.17
C GLU A 144 -0.94 -8.74 -26.95
N CYS A 145 -1.26 -8.12 -25.80
CA CYS A 145 -0.36 -8.17 -24.64
C CYS A 145 -0.73 -9.22 -23.59
N ASP A 146 -2.03 -9.50 -23.38
CA ASP A 146 -2.49 -10.34 -22.28
C ASP A 146 -2.78 -11.79 -22.74
N ALA A 147 -2.27 -12.76 -22.00
CA ALA A 147 -2.56 -14.16 -22.24
C ALA A 147 -4.05 -14.49 -22.07
N GLU A 148 -4.76 -13.79 -21.21
CA GLU A 148 -6.20 -13.91 -21.01
C GLU A 148 -7.03 -13.03 -21.97
N ALA A 149 -6.38 -12.12 -22.72
CA ALA A 149 -7.01 -11.16 -23.62
C ALA A 149 -8.07 -10.28 -22.95
N SER A 150 -7.88 -9.96 -21.69
CA SER A 150 -8.84 -9.21 -20.87
C SER A 150 -8.37 -7.82 -20.51
N LEU A 151 -7.07 -7.61 -20.31
CA LEU A 151 -6.46 -6.38 -19.84
C LEU A 151 -5.41 -5.88 -20.83
N ASN A 152 -5.37 -4.57 -21.05
CA ASN A 152 -4.26 -3.97 -21.77
C ASN A 152 -3.03 -3.83 -20.84
N HIS A 153 -1.87 -3.47 -21.41
CA HIS A 153 -0.63 -3.42 -20.65
C HIS A 153 -0.69 -2.44 -19.45
N TYR A 154 -1.42 -1.35 -19.59
CA TYR A 154 -1.57 -0.34 -18.52
C TYR A 154 -2.41 -0.88 -17.36
N GLN A 155 -3.43 -1.66 -17.66
CA GLN A 155 -4.24 -2.35 -16.64
C GLN A 155 -3.44 -3.49 -15.99
N LEU A 156 -2.60 -4.21 -16.76
CA LEU A 156 -1.68 -5.21 -16.23
C LEU A 156 -0.67 -4.59 -15.25
N GLN A 157 -0.14 -3.39 -15.53
CA GLN A 157 0.72 -2.64 -14.59
C GLN A 157 0.04 -2.43 -13.24
N ALA A 158 -1.22 -1.99 -13.25
CA ALA A 158 -1.99 -1.77 -12.05
C ALA A 158 -2.26 -3.07 -11.28
N LEU A 159 -2.55 -4.17 -12.00
CA LEU A 159 -2.79 -5.47 -11.40
C LEU A 159 -1.49 -6.07 -10.83
N VAL A 160 -0.36 -5.94 -11.52
CA VAL A 160 0.98 -6.35 -11.03
C VAL A 160 1.32 -5.62 -9.74
N LEU A 161 1.14 -4.29 -9.70
CA LEU A 161 1.39 -3.51 -8.49
C LEU A 161 0.51 -3.98 -7.33
N VAL A 162 -0.81 -4.07 -7.53
CA VAL A 162 -1.74 -4.48 -6.47
C VAL A 162 -1.43 -5.90 -5.99
N SER A 163 -1.19 -6.85 -6.93
CA SER A 163 -0.88 -8.23 -6.58
C SER A 163 0.41 -8.35 -5.78
N SER A 164 1.47 -7.64 -6.19
CA SER A 164 2.74 -7.63 -5.45
C SER A 164 2.58 -7.02 -4.05
N MET A 165 1.81 -5.93 -3.91
CA MET A 165 1.57 -5.29 -2.61
C MET A 165 0.72 -6.14 -1.66
N VAL A 166 -0.30 -6.82 -2.19
CA VAL A 166 -1.24 -7.61 -1.37
C VAL A 166 -0.71 -8.99 -1.05
N ALA A 167 -0.01 -9.65 -1.97
CA ALA A 167 0.52 -11.00 -1.79
C ALA A 167 2.04 -11.05 -1.52
N GLY A 168 2.71 -9.88 -1.59
CA GLY A 168 4.15 -9.74 -1.42
C GLY A 168 4.92 -9.88 -2.72
N ASP A 169 4.49 -10.75 -3.61
CA ASP A 169 5.07 -10.95 -4.93
C ASP A 169 4.02 -11.39 -5.97
N VAL A 170 4.37 -11.24 -7.24
CA VAL A 170 3.62 -11.75 -8.38
C VAL A 170 4.60 -12.21 -9.45
N PHE A 171 4.24 -13.23 -10.20
CA PHE A 171 5.04 -13.74 -11.31
C PHE A 171 4.35 -13.40 -12.63
N VAL A 172 5.15 -13.09 -13.64
CA VAL A 172 4.63 -12.83 -14.98
C VAL A 172 5.39 -13.72 -15.95
N ALA A 173 4.71 -14.74 -16.48
CA ALA A 173 5.26 -15.55 -17.55
C ALA A 173 5.04 -14.88 -18.90
N SER A 174 5.96 -15.11 -19.85
CA SER A 174 5.81 -14.65 -21.23
C SER A 174 5.68 -15.85 -22.19
N PRO A 175 4.50 -16.50 -22.25
CA PRO A 175 4.26 -17.55 -23.22
C PRO A 175 4.22 -16.97 -24.65
N ASP A 176 4.67 -17.78 -25.58
CA ASP A 176 4.53 -17.52 -27.01
C ASP A 176 3.21 -18.14 -27.51
N GLN A 177 2.24 -17.30 -27.83
CA GLN A 177 0.89 -17.72 -28.22
C GLN A 177 0.41 -16.92 -29.43
N GLU A 178 0.41 -17.54 -30.59
CA GLU A 178 -0.18 -16.92 -31.77
C GLU A 178 -1.69 -16.84 -31.69
N ARG A 179 -2.24 -15.70 -32.12
CA ARG A 179 -3.68 -15.46 -32.24
C ARG A 179 -4.01 -14.90 -33.62
N PRO A 180 -5.08 -15.36 -34.28
CA PRO A 180 -5.51 -14.82 -35.57
C PRO A 180 -5.79 -13.31 -35.49
N GLY A 181 -5.19 -12.53 -36.38
CA GLY A 181 -5.37 -11.09 -36.46
C GLY A 181 -4.53 -10.30 -35.48
N CYS A 182 -3.62 -10.93 -34.74
CA CYS A 182 -2.64 -10.27 -33.88
C CYS A 182 -1.27 -10.18 -34.55
N ILE A 183 -0.50 -9.15 -34.22
CA ILE A 183 0.83 -8.87 -34.76
C ILE A 183 1.89 -9.65 -33.98
N PHE A 184 1.76 -9.70 -32.66
CA PHE A 184 2.71 -10.32 -31.74
C PHE A 184 2.21 -11.68 -31.27
N SER A 185 3.14 -12.56 -30.86
CA SER A 185 2.86 -13.82 -30.18
C SER A 185 3.25 -13.81 -28.71
N THR A 186 4.16 -12.91 -28.32
CA THR A 186 4.54 -12.72 -26.92
C THR A 186 3.34 -12.23 -26.11
N ARG A 187 2.92 -13.02 -25.11
CA ARG A 187 1.84 -12.65 -24.18
C ARG A 187 2.40 -12.49 -22.78
N LEU A 188 1.72 -11.74 -21.96
CA LEU A 188 2.00 -11.65 -20.53
C LEU A 188 0.92 -12.41 -19.77
N GLN A 189 1.33 -13.41 -19.00
CA GLN A 189 0.45 -14.18 -18.14
C GLN A 189 0.79 -13.91 -16.69
N LEU A 190 -0.13 -13.29 -15.96
CA LEU A 190 0.03 -13.06 -14.54
C LEU A 190 -0.24 -14.36 -13.77
N ILE A 191 0.65 -14.70 -12.86
CA ILE A 191 0.58 -15.89 -12.02
C ILE A 191 0.64 -15.42 -10.56
N GLU A 192 -0.43 -15.71 -9.82
CA GLU A 192 -0.48 -15.33 -8.40
C GLU A 192 0.57 -16.06 -7.56
N SER A 193 1.00 -15.39 -6.51
CA SER A 193 1.93 -15.85 -5.49
C SER A 193 1.62 -17.26 -4.96
N ASP A 194 0.33 -17.60 -4.80
CA ASP A 194 -0.13 -18.89 -4.26
C ASP A 194 0.06 -20.06 -5.22
N ARG A 195 0.13 -19.80 -6.53
CA ARG A 195 0.37 -20.83 -7.53
C ARG A 195 1.85 -21.21 -7.65
N VAL A 196 2.75 -20.44 -7.04
CA VAL A 196 4.18 -20.72 -7.03
C VAL A 196 4.57 -21.30 -5.68
N GLY A 197 5.08 -22.53 -5.69
CA GLY A 197 5.44 -23.25 -4.47
C GLY A 197 6.22 -24.52 -4.78
N ASN A 198 6.67 -25.19 -3.74
CA ASN A 198 7.36 -26.47 -3.91
C ASN A 198 6.37 -27.52 -4.44
N PRO A 199 6.75 -28.31 -5.49
CA PRO A 199 5.88 -29.32 -6.05
C PRO A 199 5.34 -30.28 -4.99
N ASN A 200 4.05 -30.55 -5.05
CA ASN A 200 3.32 -31.46 -4.15
C ASN A 200 3.45 -31.11 -2.65
N GLY A 201 3.69 -29.83 -2.30
CA GLY A 201 3.87 -29.40 -0.92
C GLY A 201 5.18 -29.88 -0.29
N GLY A 202 6.18 -30.20 -1.10
CA GLY A 202 7.49 -30.64 -0.65
C GLY A 202 8.19 -29.59 0.23
N MET A 203 9.11 -30.05 1.07
CA MET A 203 9.91 -29.16 1.92
C MET A 203 10.92 -28.36 1.09
N ASP A 204 11.35 -27.23 1.62
CA ASP A 204 12.45 -26.44 1.08
C ASP A 204 13.74 -27.26 1.03
N ARG A 205 14.50 -27.12 -0.06
CA ARG A 205 15.82 -27.72 -0.27
C ARG A 205 16.89 -26.65 -0.32
N ALA A 206 18.14 -27.08 -0.45
CA ALA A 206 19.27 -26.16 -0.54
C ALA A 206 19.19 -25.22 -1.76
N ASP A 207 18.63 -25.73 -2.85
CA ASP A 207 18.49 -25.12 -4.17
C ASP A 207 17.06 -24.66 -4.53
N LEU A 208 16.07 -25.00 -3.68
CA LEU A 208 14.65 -24.71 -3.92
C LEU A 208 13.98 -24.22 -2.65
N VAL A 209 13.43 -23.00 -2.68
CA VAL A 209 12.72 -22.38 -1.56
C VAL A 209 11.39 -21.83 -2.06
N GLU A 210 10.30 -22.34 -1.52
CA GLU A 210 8.94 -21.90 -1.84
C GLU A 210 8.67 -21.74 -3.35
N GLY A 211 9.13 -22.71 -4.14
CA GLY A 211 8.94 -22.75 -5.59
C GLY A 211 9.97 -21.96 -6.39
N VAL A 212 10.91 -21.29 -5.75
CA VAL A 212 12.02 -20.59 -6.40
C VAL A 212 13.25 -21.48 -6.40
N GLU A 213 13.65 -21.95 -7.56
CA GLU A 213 14.90 -22.70 -7.78
C GLU A 213 16.03 -21.70 -8.09
N PHE A 214 17.21 -21.87 -7.47
CA PHE A 214 18.32 -20.93 -7.62
C PHE A 214 19.67 -21.63 -7.67
N ASP A 215 20.64 -20.95 -8.25
CA ASP A 215 22.02 -21.43 -8.38
C ASP A 215 22.83 -21.26 -7.08
N GLY A 216 24.11 -21.64 -7.13
CA GLY A 216 25.03 -21.53 -6.00
C GLY A 216 25.30 -20.12 -5.50
N LEU A 217 25.04 -19.09 -6.31
CA LEU A 217 25.14 -17.67 -5.94
C LEU A 217 23.80 -17.09 -5.48
N GLY A 218 22.73 -17.86 -5.61
CA GLY A 218 21.39 -17.46 -5.22
C GLY A 218 20.59 -16.76 -6.33
N ALA A 219 21.05 -16.77 -7.58
CA ALA A 219 20.29 -16.26 -8.69
C ALA A 219 19.14 -17.23 -9.06
N PRO A 220 17.92 -16.75 -9.33
CA PRO A 220 16.80 -17.61 -9.72
C PRO A 220 17.05 -18.25 -11.09
N VAL A 221 16.89 -19.56 -11.15
CA VAL A 221 17.06 -20.39 -12.35
C VAL A 221 15.70 -20.80 -12.93
N ALA A 222 14.77 -21.17 -12.06
CA ALA A 222 13.42 -21.56 -12.45
C ALA A 222 12.40 -21.29 -11.32
N TYR A 223 11.12 -21.26 -11.73
CA TYR A 223 9.99 -21.22 -10.83
C TYR A 223 9.11 -22.45 -11.03
N HIS A 224 8.64 -23.03 -9.93
CA HIS A 224 7.69 -24.13 -9.96
C HIS A 224 6.28 -23.61 -9.80
N VAL A 225 5.49 -23.73 -10.86
CA VAL A 225 4.14 -23.18 -10.96
C VAL A 225 3.12 -24.29 -10.97
N CYS A 226 2.10 -24.18 -10.13
CA CYS A 226 0.95 -25.09 -10.13
C CYS A 226 -0.06 -24.68 -11.22
N THR A 227 -0.63 -25.64 -11.93
CA THR A 227 -1.67 -25.38 -12.94
C THR A 227 -2.96 -24.83 -12.35
N GLY A 228 -3.21 -25.03 -11.05
CA GLY A 228 -4.32 -24.47 -10.29
C GLY A 228 -3.86 -23.96 -8.94
N TYR A 229 -4.79 -23.65 -8.06
CA TYR A 229 -4.48 -23.19 -6.70
C TYR A 229 -4.27 -24.39 -5.77
N PRO A 230 -3.10 -24.50 -5.10
CA PRO A 230 -2.88 -25.54 -4.10
C PRO A 230 -3.90 -25.43 -2.97
N GLY A 231 -4.69 -26.49 -2.76
CA GLY A 231 -5.77 -26.53 -1.77
C GLY A 231 -7.19 -26.42 -2.34
N GLU A 232 -7.33 -26.03 -3.60
CA GLU A 232 -8.59 -26.19 -4.32
C GLU A 232 -8.69 -27.61 -4.89
N HIS A 233 -9.56 -28.41 -4.28
CA HIS A 233 -9.90 -29.71 -4.83
C HIS A 233 -10.84 -29.53 -6.04
N LEU A 234 -10.29 -29.27 -7.19
CA LEU A 234 -11.05 -29.31 -8.44
C LEU A 234 -11.47 -30.76 -8.68
N LEU A 235 -12.77 -31.02 -8.57
CA LEU A 235 -13.38 -32.32 -8.81
C LEU A 235 -12.82 -32.94 -10.11
N GLY A 236 -11.97 -33.97 -9.99
CA GLY A 236 -11.48 -34.79 -11.08
C GLY A 236 -10.23 -34.29 -11.82
N LYS A 237 -9.59 -33.19 -11.48
CA LYS A 237 -8.32 -32.76 -12.07
C LYS A 237 -7.19 -32.82 -11.05
N SER A 238 -6.15 -33.61 -11.33
CA SER A 238 -4.91 -33.56 -10.54
C SER A 238 -4.17 -32.27 -10.82
N LEU A 239 -3.74 -31.57 -9.77
CA LEU A 239 -2.86 -30.41 -9.88
C LEU A 239 -1.50 -30.86 -10.43
N GLN A 240 -1.06 -30.21 -11.50
CA GLN A 240 0.24 -30.46 -12.09
C GLN A 240 1.18 -29.30 -11.78
N TRP A 241 2.46 -29.60 -11.70
CA TRP A 241 3.51 -28.61 -11.45
C TRP A 241 4.38 -28.48 -12.68
N GLU A 242 4.54 -27.29 -13.16
CA GLU A 242 5.40 -26.93 -14.28
C GLU A 242 6.63 -26.20 -13.78
N ARG A 243 7.81 -26.59 -14.28
CA ARG A 243 9.07 -25.90 -14.02
C ARG A 243 9.32 -24.89 -15.13
N LEU A 244 9.11 -23.61 -14.85
CA LEU A 244 9.35 -22.52 -15.78
C LEU A 244 10.76 -21.95 -15.56
N ALA A 245 11.64 -22.11 -16.55
CA ALA A 245 12.97 -21.50 -16.52
C ALA A 245 12.87 -19.97 -16.59
N VAL A 246 13.71 -19.24 -15.85
CA VAL A 246 13.74 -17.78 -15.85
C VAL A 246 14.15 -17.23 -17.21
N PHE A 247 15.12 -17.89 -17.85
CA PHE A 247 15.63 -17.51 -19.16
C PHE A 247 15.59 -18.70 -20.11
N GLY A 248 15.40 -18.43 -21.39
CA GLY A 248 15.52 -19.43 -22.45
C GLY A 248 16.96 -19.92 -22.58
N ALA A 249 17.14 -21.25 -22.66
CA ALA A 249 18.47 -21.85 -22.68
C ALA A 249 19.31 -21.45 -23.91
N GLU A 250 18.66 -21.28 -25.05
CA GLU A 250 19.34 -20.96 -26.33
C GLU A 250 19.40 -19.46 -26.58
N THR A 251 18.33 -18.74 -26.28
CA THR A 251 18.17 -17.33 -26.64
C THR A 251 18.59 -16.35 -25.54
N GLY A 252 18.70 -16.83 -24.29
CA GLY A 252 18.85 -15.98 -23.12
C GLY A 252 17.66 -15.04 -22.85
N ARG A 253 16.58 -15.15 -23.65
CA ARG A 253 15.37 -14.35 -23.52
C ARG A 253 14.68 -14.64 -22.19
N ARG A 254 14.26 -13.61 -21.47
CA ARG A 254 13.55 -13.77 -20.21
C ARG A 254 12.16 -14.37 -20.44
N ARG A 255 11.81 -15.42 -19.69
CA ARG A 255 10.54 -16.12 -19.80
C ARG A 255 9.62 -15.87 -18.61
N VAL A 256 10.19 -15.52 -17.47
CA VAL A 256 9.40 -15.22 -16.25
C VAL A 256 9.98 -14.01 -15.55
N LEU A 257 9.13 -13.05 -15.23
CA LEU A 257 9.43 -11.93 -14.34
C LEU A 257 8.94 -12.27 -12.94
N HIS A 258 9.72 -11.94 -11.92
CA HIS A 258 9.32 -12.06 -10.53
C HIS A 258 9.35 -10.66 -9.92
N VAL A 259 8.18 -10.09 -9.67
CA VAL A 259 7.99 -8.75 -9.14
C VAL A 259 7.66 -8.85 -7.66
N MET A 260 8.53 -8.32 -6.81
CA MET A 260 8.35 -8.26 -5.35
C MET A 260 7.97 -6.84 -4.93
N ALA A 261 7.10 -6.72 -3.93
CA ALA A 261 6.76 -5.42 -3.35
C ALA A 261 7.97 -4.78 -2.66
N ASP A 262 8.66 -5.57 -1.82
CA ASP A 262 9.86 -5.19 -1.10
C ASP A 262 10.80 -6.39 -0.94
N LYS A 263 12.09 -6.11 -0.97
CA LYS A 263 13.13 -7.09 -0.64
C LYS A 263 13.93 -6.57 0.54
N GLU A 264 13.53 -6.97 1.74
CA GLU A 264 14.07 -6.44 3.00
C GLU A 264 15.41 -7.04 3.38
N ARG A 265 15.70 -8.28 2.96
CA ARG A 265 16.94 -9.00 3.30
C ARG A 265 17.62 -9.60 2.08
N PRO A 266 18.98 -9.54 2.01
CA PRO A 266 19.75 -10.32 1.04
C PRO A 266 19.40 -11.81 1.12
N GLY A 267 19.21 -12.47 -0.02
CA GLY A 267 18.84 -13.88 -0.08
C GLY A 267 17.37 -14.20 0.14
N GLN A 268 16.51 -13.22 0.37
CA GLN A 268 15.05 -13.38 0.38
C GLN A 268 14.57 -13.82 -1.00
N LYS A 269 13.75 -14.89 -1.05
CA LYS A 269 13.28 -15.52 -2.30
C LYS A 269 11.82 -15.21 -2.61
N ARG A 270 11.02 -14.85 -1.62
CA ARG A 270 9.60 -14.52 -1.75
C ARG A 270 9.32 -13.19 -1.06
N GLY A 271 8.35 -12.46 -1.57
CA GLY A 271 7.91 -11.18 -1.02
C GLY A 271 6.99 -11.33 0.19
N ALA A 272 7.05 -10.37 1.12
CA ALA A 272 6.07 -10.21 2.19
C ALA A 272 4.98 -9.23 1.75
N PRO A 273 3.69 -9.47 2.10
CA PRO A 273 2.63 -8.49 1.85
C PRO A 273 2.96 -7.14 2.48
N TYR A 274 2.74 -6.07 1.72
CA TYR A 274 2.99 -4.70 2.20
C TYR A 274 2.21 -4.33 3.47
N LEU A 275 1.02 -4.93 3.65
CA LEU A 275 0.19 -4.72 4.83
C LEU A 275 0.66 -5.51 6.06
N SER A 276 1.65 -6.41 5.94
CA SER A 276 2.07 -7.31 7.04
C SER A 276 2.31 -6.61 8.37
N PRO A 277 3.06 -5.49 8.48
CA PRO A 277 3.34 -4.84 9.76
C PRO A 277 2.10 -4.20 10.40
N VAL A 278 1.07 -3.91 9.62
CA VAL A 278 -0.13 -3.17 10.09
C VAL A 278 -1.37 -4.04 10.24
N LEU A 279 -1.31 -5.34 9.90
CA LEU A 279 -2.48 -6.24 9.98
C LEU A 279 -3.06 -6.31 11.41
N GLU A 280 -2.21 -6.40 12.43
CA GLU A 280 -2.65 -6.45 13.83
C GLU A 280 -3.25 -5.12 14.30
N PRO A 281 -2.58 -3.95 14.11
CA PRO A 281 -3.18 -2.64 14.40
C PRO A 281 -4.51 -2.39 13.67
N LEU A 282 -4.61 -2.77 12.40
CA LEU A 282 -5.86 -2.66 11.62
C LEU A 282 -6.99 -3.44 12.29
N GLN A 283 -6.76 -4.70 12.64
CA GLN A 283 -7.76 -5.54 13.29
C GLN A 283 -8.20 -4.99 14.67
N LYS A 284 -7.26 -4.43 15.45
CA LYS A 284 -7.56 -3.78 16.72
C LYS A 284 -8.41 -2.52 16.51
N LEU A 285 -8.09 -1.72 15.51
CA LEU A 285 -8.82 -0.50 15.17
C LEU A 285 -10.26 -0.81 14.75
N GLU A 286 -10.46 -1.83 13.93
CA GLU A 286 -11.78 -2.27 13.50
C GLU A 286 -12.64 -2.73 14.67
N ARG A 287 -12.07 -3.57 15.56
CA ARG A 287 -12.75 -4.01 16.78
C ARG A 287 -13.14 -2.85 17.69
N TYR A 288 -12.22 -1.89 17.87
CA TYR A 288 -12.49 -0.72 18.68
C TYR A 288 -13.61 0.15 18.08
N SER A 289 -13.57 0.41 16.78
CA SER A 289 -14.59 1.19 16.07
C SER A 289 -15.96 0.48 16.12
N SER A 290 -15.99 -0.83 15.94
CA SER A 290 -17.22 -1.63 16.04
C SER A 290 -17.80 -1.64 17.47
N ALA A 291 -16.94 -1.77 18.49
CA ALA A 291 -17.36 -1.73 19.88
C ALA A 291 -17.91 -0.35 20.27
N GLU A 292 -17.29 0.72 19.79
CA GLU A 292 -17.73 2.10 20.05
C GLU A 292 -19.07 2.40 19.36
N LEU A 293 -19.23 1.94 18.12
CA LEU A 293 -20.49 2.05 17.38
C LEU A 293 -21.60 1.27 18.10
N MET A 294 -21.33 0.03 18.52
CA MET A 294 -22.30 -0.79 19.27
C MET A 294 -22.68 -0.11 20.58
N ALA A 295 -21.71 0.43 21.33
CA ALA A 295 -21.96 1.15 22.57
C ALA A 295 -22.81 2.40 22.34
N ALA A 296 -22.60 3.13 21.23
CA ALA A 296 -23.42 4.28 20.85
C ALA A 296 -24.86 3.85 20.51
N VAL A 297 -25.04 2.76 19.76
CA VAL A 297 -26.34 2.18 19.43
C VAL A 297 -27.08 1.76 20.70
N ILE A 298 -26.43 1.00 21.58
CA ILE A 298 -27.01 0.58 22.87
C ILE A 298 -27.41 1.80 23.72
N SER A 299 -26.53 2.81 23.78
CA SER A 299 -26.81 4.04 24.52
C SER A 299 -28.01 4.82 23.97
N ALA A 300 -28.24 4.75 22.67
CA ALA A 300 -29.40 5.35 22.03
C ALA A 300 -30.71 4.59 22.29
N MET A 301 -30.60 3.28 22.55
CA MET A 301 -31.75 2.39 22.82
C MET A 301 -32.15 2.37 24.29
N PHE A 302 -31.18 2.49 25.20
CA PHE A 302 -31.41 2.38 26.66
C PHE A 302 -31.29 3.75 27.34
N THR A 303 -32.44 4.32 27.69
CA THR A 303 -32.48 5.60 28.42
C THR A 303 -32.74 5.43 29.93
N VAL A 304 -33.28 4.31 30.38
CA VAL A 304 -33.70 4.14 31.76
C VAL A 304 -33.47 2.70 32.27
N PHE A 305 -32.79 2.55 33.40
CA PHE A 305 -32.75 1.32 34.18
C PHE A 305 -33.69 1.45 35.40
N ILE A 306 -34.41 0.42 35.70
CA ILE A 306 -35.27 0.37 36.88
C ILE A 306 -34.49 -0.31 38.00
N LYS A 307 -34.13 0.45 39.03
CA LYS A 307 -33.50 -0.08 40.23
C LYS A 307 -34.57 -0.54 41.22
N LYS A 308 -34.57 -1.82 41.56
CA LYS A 308 -35.41 -2.35 42.60
C LYS A 308 -34.73 -2.18 43.95
N SER A 309 -35.35 -1.44 44.87
CA SER A 309 -34.89 -1.33 46.24
C SER A 309 -35.19 -2.65 46.98
N ASP A 310 -34.15 -3.32 47.49
CA ASP A 310 -34.27 -4.57 48.30
C ASP A 310 -35.03 -4.31 49.59
N GLY A 311 -36.35 -4.17 49.51
CA GLY A 311 -37.22 -3.96 50.67
C GLY A 311 -38.35 -4.99 50.82
N PHE A 312 -38.54 -5.84 49.81
CA PHE A 312 -39.60 -6.86 49.87
C PHE A 312 -39.00 -8.26 49.81
N ASN A 313 -38.74 -8.80 51.01
CA ASN A 313 -38.33 -10.18 51.20
C ASN A 313 -39.56 -11.06 51.02
N THR A 314 -39.77 -11.64 49.84
CA THR A 314 -40.88 -12.52 49.52
C THR A 314 -40.90 -13.82 50.33
N ASN A 315 -39.89 -14.06 51.19
CA ASN A 315 -39.80 -15.23 52.05
C ASN A 315 -40.70 -15.14 53.32
N ASN A 316 -41.39 -14.03 53.56
CA ASN A 316 -42.27 -13.85 54.73
C ASN A 316 -43.75 -13.67 54.35
N LEU A 317 -44.19 -14.01 53.16
CA LEU A 317 -45.61 -14.12 52.88
C LEU A 317 -46.09 -15.48 53.37
N PRO A 318 -47.13 -15.49 54.23
CA PRO A 318 -47.73 -16.77 54.69
C PRO A 318 -48.28 -17.49 53.47
N MET A 319 -47.96 -18.77 53.35
CA MET A 319 -48.36 -19.71 52.28
C MET A 319 -49.84 -19.77 51.98
N SER A 320 -50.70 -19.12 52.78
CA SER A 320 -52.14 -19.05 52.64
C SER A 320 -52.67 -17.92 51.73
N ALA A 321 -51.79 -17.09 51.15
CA ALA A 321 -52.23 -16.00 50.30
C ALA A 321 -52.09 -16.29 48.77
N LEU A 322 -51.65 -17.50 48.43
CA LEU A 322 -51.63 -17.97 47.03
C LEU A 322 -52.93 -18.74 46.80
N THR A 323 -53.90 -18.10 46.19
CA THR A 323 -55.08 -18.78 45.63
C THR A 323 -54.68 -19.63 44.45
N GLU A 324 -55.14 -20.89 44.36
CA GLU A 324 -54.84 -21.91 43.36
C GLU A 324 -55.20 -21.49 41.89
N GLU A 325 -55.71 -20.29 41.67
CA GLU A 325 -56.11 -19.81 40.33
C GLU A 325 -54.98 -19.15 39.52
N GLN A 326 -53.77 -18.97 40.07
CA GLN A 326 -52.60 -18.38 39.33
C GLN A 326 -51.49 -19.39 39.05
N ALA A 327 -51.71 -20.66 39.26
CA ALA A 327 -50.69 -21.70 38.97
C ALA A 327 -50.91 -22.45 37.64
N GLY A 328 -51.63 -21.86 36.69
CA GLY A 328 -51.99 -22.50 35.42
C GLY A 328 -51.67 -21.66 34.19
N GLY A 329 -50.62 -20.92 34.22
CA GLY A 329 -50.09 -20.23 33.05
C GLY A 329 -48.68 -20.70 32.76
N ASP A 330 -48.54 -21.61 31.80
CA ASP A 330 -47.29 -21.99 31.15
C ASP A 330 -46.85 -20.79 30.29
N ASP A 331 -46.27 -19.78 30.93
CA ASP A 331 -45.67 -18.62 30.26
C ASP A 331 -44.25 -18.47 30.74
N THR A 332 -43.37 -19.31 30.19
CA THR A 332 -41.94 -19.08 30.12
C THR A 332 -41.63 -17.99 29.11
N SER A 333 -42.33 -16.87 29.19
CA SER A 333 -41.85 -15.64 28.59
C SER A 333 -40.81 -15.06 29.52
N ASP A 334 -39.54 -15.36 29.21
CA ASP A 334 -38.39 -14.60 29.66
C ASP A 334 -38.81 -13.13 29.59
N GLY A 335 -38.81 -12.40 30.72
CA GLY A 335 -39.36 -11.04 30.84
C GLY A 335 -38.60 -9.98 30.05
N ALA A 336 -38.40 -10.23 28.76
CA ALA A 336 -37.88 -9.26 27.81
C ALA A 336 -38.95 -8.22 27.51
N ILE A 337 -38.89 -7.08 28.19
CA ILE A 337 -39.68 -5.89 27.85
C ILE A 337 -39.18 -5.41 26.49
N ALA A 338 -39.97 -5.60 25.45
CA ALA A 338 -39.71 -5.01 24.15
C ALA A 338 -39.95 -3.50 24.25
N LEU A 339 -38.87 -2.75 24.41
CA LEU A 339 -38.90 -1.28 24.41
C LEU A 339 -38.98 -0.79 22.95
N GLY A 340 -40.16 -0.34 22.52
CA GLY A 340 -40.33 0.42 21.29
C GLY A 340 -39.96 1.89 21.48
N GLU A 341 -39.79 2.64 20.38
CA GLU A 341 -39.60 4.09 20.42
C GLU A 341 -40.76 4.76 21.19
N GLY A 342 -40.43 5.45 22.28
CA GLY A 342 -41.43 6.13 23.11
C GLY A 342 -42.19 5.24 24.12
N ALA A 343 -41.70 4.04 24.43
CA ALA A 343 -42.35 3.17 25.44
C ALA A 343 -42.34 3.84 26.82
N ILE A 344 -43.52 3.97 27.42
CA ILE A 344 -43.69 4.41 28.79
C ILE A 344 -43.80 3.13 29.65
N VAL A 345 -42.87 2.96 30.58
CA VAL A 345 -42.86 1.83 31.51
C VAL A 345 -43.41 2.32 32.83
N ASP A 346 -44.49 1.70 33.32
CA ASP A 346 -45.06 1.97 34.63
C ASP A 346 -44.19 1.32 35.72
N LEU A 347 -43.78 2.11 36.70
CA LEU A 347 -42.87 1.68 37.76
C LEU A 347 -43.65 1.18 38.98
N GLY A 348 -43.28 0.05 39.49
CA GLY A 348 -43.85 -0.51 40.74
C GLY A 348 -43.36 0.25 41.98
N VAL A 349 -44.07 0.02 43.09
CA VAL A 349 -43.73 0.60 44.40
C VAL A 349 -42.34 0.12 44.84
N GLY A 350 -41.40 1.06 45.04
CA GLY A 350 -40.00 0.78 45.42
C GLY A 350 -39.04 0.65 44.23
N GLU A 351 -39.50 0.92 43.03
CA GLU A 351 -38.65 1.01 41.84
C GLU A 351 -38.27 2.46 41.57
N GLU A 352 -36.97 2.71 41.40
CA GLU A 352 -36.45 4.01 41.07
C GLU A 352 -35.86 4.00 39.63
N PRO A 353 -36.21 4.97 38.79
CA PRO A 353 -35.60 5.06 37.47
C PRO A 353 -34.15 5.50 37.63
N MET A 354 -33.22 4.69 37.20
CA MET A 354 -31.81 5.04 37.13
C MET A 354 -31.48 5.42 35.66
N ILE A 355 -31.35 6.70 35.42
CA ILE A 355 -30.93 7.17 34.12
C ILE A 355 -29.46 6.83 33.95
N ALA A 356 -29.16 5.81 33.14
CA ALA A 356 -27.79 5.57 32.72
C ALA A 356 -27.41 6.68 31.76
N ASN A 357 -26.57 7.59 32.23
CA ASN A 357 -25.94 8.57 31.35
C ASN A 357 -24.61 7.96 30.85
N PRO A 358 -24.57 7.34 29.68
CA PRO A 358 -23.38 6.61 29.21
C PRO A 358 -22.25 7.52 28.72
N SER A 359 -22.27 8.82 29.02
CA SER A 359 -21.25 9.79 28.57
C SER A 359 -20.90 9.67 27.07
N ARG A 360 -21.92 9.45 26.25
CA ARG A 360 -21.78 9.28 24.79
C ARG A 360 -22.31 10.51 24.06
N PRO A 361 -21.71 10.92 22.92
CA PRO A 361 -20.59 10.29 22.22
C PRO A 361 -19.25 10.45 22.96
N ASN A 362 -18.36 9.45 22.80
CA ASN A 362 -17.05 9.45 23.43
C ASN A 362 -16.15 10.52 22.77
N ALA A 363 -15.86 11.60 23.48
CA ALA A 363 -15.02 12.69 22.97
C ALA A 363 -13.56 12.24 22.67
N GLN A 364 -13.11 11.11 23.22
CA GLN A 364 -11.77 10.57 22.99
C GLN A 364 -11.70 9.61 21.80
N PHE A 365 -12.82 9.27 21.16
CA PHE A 365 -12.84 8.34 20.04
C PHE A 365 -12.03 8.89 18.86
N ASP A 366 -12.35 10.07 18.37
CA ASP A 366 -11.68 10.66 17.21
C ASP A 366 -10.17 10.90 17.42
N PRO A 367 -9.70 11.49 18.53
CA PRO A 367 -8.27 11.62 18.80
C PRO A 367 -7.53 10.28 18.85
N PHE A 368 -8.13 9.26 19.47
CA PHE A 368 -7.52 7.92 19.56
C PHE A 368 -7.49 7.23 18.20
N PHE A 369 -8.61 7.21 17.49
CA PHE A 369 -8.70 6.67 16.13
C PHE A 369 -7.65 7.30 15.21
N THR A 370 -7.57 8.63 15.22
CA THR A 370 -6.62 9.39 14.41
C THR A 370 -5.17 9.07 14.80
N ALA A 371 -4.85 8.88 16.08
CA ALA A 371 -3.51 8.50 16.52
C ALA A 371 -3.09 7.15 15.97
N VAL A 372 -3.96 6.13 16.07
CA VAL A 372 -3.68 4.79 15.53
C VAL A 372 -3.56 4.81 14.00
N VAL A 373 -4.42 5.55 13.30
CA VAL A 373 -4.32 5.69 11.83
C VAL A 373 -3.03 6.38 11.41
N LYS A 374 -2.53 7.35 12.21
CA LYS A 374 -1.20 7.96 11.95
C LYS A 374 -0.06 6.97 12.09
N GLU A 375 -0.10 6.07 13.08
CA GLU A 375 0.91 5.01 13.23
C GLU A 375 0.87 4.02 12.05
N ILE A 376 -0.33 3.62 11.62
CA ILE A 376 -0.53 2.79 10.43
C ILE A 376 -0.01 3.51 9.17
N GLY A 377 -0.35 4.80 9.01
CA GLY A 377 0.12 5.61 7.90
C GLY A 377 1.64 5.75 7.87
N ALA A 378 2.26 5.95 9.04
CA ALA A 378 3.72 6.03 9.16
C ALA A 378 4.41 4.72 8.75
N ALA A 379 3.85 3.56 9.14
CA ALA A 379 4.35 2.24 8.73
C ALA A 379 4.18 1.97 7.22
N LEU A 380 3.15 2.55 6.61
CA LEU A 380 2.85 2.43 5.18
C LEU A 380 3.41 3.60 4.33
N GLU A 381 4.20 4.50 4.91
CA GLU A 381 4.71 5.70 4.24
C GLU A 381 3.62 6.57 3.59
N LEU A 382 2.40 6.50 4.11
CA LEU A 382 1.24 7.26 3.64
C LEU A 382 0.83 8.31 4.68
N PRO A 383 0.79 9.60 4.34
CA PRO A 383 0.31 10.63 5.26
C PRO A 383 -1.20 10.46 5.53
N LEU A 384 -1.62 10.94 6.69
CA LEU A 384 -3.02 10.85 7.13
C LEU A 384 -3.99 11.48 6.14
N GLU A 385 -3.61 12.62 5.59
CA GLU A 385 -4.38 13.39 4.61
C GLU A 385 -4.68 12.58 3.36
N GLU A 386 -3.70 11.84 2.86
CA GLU A 386 -3.85 10.95 1.71
C GLU A 386 -4.66 9.70 2.07
N LEU A 387 -4.41 9.12 3.26
CA LEU A 387 -5.04 7.88 3.68
C LEU A 387 -6.54 8.06 3.92
N LEU A 388 -6.94 9.14 4.61
CA LEU A 388 -8.34 9.44 4.95
C LEU A 388 -9.02 10.41 3.98
N LEU A 389 -8.30 11.04 3.05
CA LEU A 389 -8.77 12.19 2.23
C LEU A 389 -9.32 13.32 3.09
N HIS A 390 -8.71 13.54 4.24
CA HIS A 390 -9.10 14.55 5.20
C HIS A 390 -8.01 15.59 5.37
N TYR A 391 -8.23 16.78 4.85
CA TYR A 391 -7.26 17.89 4.82
C TYR A 391 -7.63 18.92 5.87
N SER A 392 -7.31 18.66 7.13
CA SER A 392 -7.53 19.59 8.26
C SER A 392 -6.27 20.40 8.62
N SER A 393 -5.12 20.06 8.04
CA SER A 393 -3.85 20.72 8.30
C SER A 393 -3.70 22.03 7.51
N SER A 394 -2.76 22.89 7.92
CA SER A 394 -2.42 24.10 7.18
C SER A 394 -1.93 23.75 5.76
N TYR A 395 -2.12 24.68 4.81
CA TYR A 395 -1.64 24.53 3.43
C TYR A 395 -0.18 24.05 3.35
N SER A 396 0.70 24.63 4.17
CA SER A 396 2.13 24.28 4.17
C SER A 396 2.36 22.85 4.66
N ALA A 397 1.62 22.41 5.70
CA ALA A 397 1.73 21.05 6.22
C ALA A 397 1.18 20.02 5.23
N ALA A 398 0.00 20.28 4.65
CA ALA A 398 -0.58 19.41 3.62
C ALA A 398 0.35 19.26 2.42
N ARG A 399 0.94 20.37 1.94
CA ARG A 399 1.92 20.35 0.85
C ARG A 399 3.17 19.53 1.20
N ALA A 400 3.70 19.69 2.41
CA ALA A 400 4.86 18.91 2.86
C ALA A 400 4.55 17.41 2.90
N ALA A 401 3.38 17.03 3.42
CA ALA A 401 2.91 15.65 3.45
C ALA A 401 2.77 15.05 2.03
N MET A 402 2.14 15.78 1.10
CA MET A 402 2.01 15.36 -0.29
C MET A 402 3.36 15.20 -1.00
N LEU A 403 4.32 16.09 -0.75
CA LEU A 403 5.67 15.98 -1.32
C LEU A 403 6.43 14.76 -0.78
N GLN A 404 6.22 14.41 0.49
CA GLN A 404 6.81 13.20 1.06
C GLN A 404 6.17 11.93 0.47
N ALA A 405 4.84 11.88 0.38
CA ALA A 405 4.13 10.79 -0.27
C ALA A 405 4.55 10.61 -1.73
N TRP A 406 4.75 11.72 -2.45
CA TRP A 406 5.21 11.68 -3.84
C TRP A 406 6.57 11.00 -4.02
N ARG A 407 7.52 11.19 -3.08
CA ARG A 407 8.82 10.49 -3.12
C ARG A 407 8.64 8.99 -3.03
N PHE A 408 7.76 8.54 -2.15
CA PHE A 408 7.41 7.14 -2.00
C PHE A 408 6.74 6.59 -3.28
N TYR A 409 5.74 7.27 -3.82
CA TYR A 409 5.09 6.88 -5.08
C TYR A 409 6.07 6.81 -6.25
N SER A 410 6.99 7.76 -6.34
CA SER A 410 8.02 7.78 -7.38
C SER A 410 8.98 6.60 -7.27
N LEU A 411 9.36 6.21 -6.06
CA LEU A 411 10.18 5.02 -5.82
C LEU A 411 9.45 3.74 -6.25
N ARG A 412 8.19 3.57 -5.85
CA ARG A 412 7.37 2.41 -6.25
C ARG A 412 7.14 2.35 -7.76
N ARG A 413 6.94 3.49 -8.39
CA ARG A 413 6.84 3.62 -9.84
C ARG A 413 8.11 3.15 -10.53
N TRP A 414 9.26 3.61 -10.03
CA TRP A 414 10.56 3.22 -10.58
C TRP A 414 10.79 1.70 -10.48
N TRP A 415 10.44 1.09 -9.35
CA TRP A 415 10.53 -0.37 -9.19
C TRP A 415 9.62 -1.11 -10.18
N LEU A 416 8.37 -0.69 -10.30
CA LEU A 416 7.45 -1.29 -11.27
C LEU A 416 7.95 -1.14 -12.71
N ALA A 417 8.50 0.01 -13.05
CA ALA A 417 9.10 0.24 -14.36
C ALA A 417 10.29 -0.69 -14.60
N CYS A 418 11.21 -0.85 -13.64
CA CYS A 418 12.39 -1.70 -13.77
C CYS A 418 12.06 -3.20 -13.78
N ASP A 419 11.12 -3.64 -12.93
CA ASP A 419 10.89 -5.06 -12.71
C ASP A 419 9.83 -5.67 -13.65
N PHE A 420 8.92 -4.84 -14.17
CA PHE A 420 7.84 -5.27 -15.04
C PHE A 420 7.83 -4.57 -16.40
N CYS A 421 7.74 -3.24 -16.43
CA CYS A 421 7.46 -2.53 -17.67
C CYS A 421 8.62 -2.60 -18.67
N GLN A 422 9.83 -2.30 -18.23
CA GLN A 422 11.01 -2.32 -19.06
C GLN A 422 11.35 -3.72 -19.60
N PRO A 423 11.35 -4.79 -18.76
CA PRO A 423 11.52 -6.14 -19.27
C PRO A 423 10.43 -6.58 -20.25
N SER A 424 9.17 -6.18 -20.04
CA SER A 424 8.09 -6.46 -20.97
C SER A 424 8.32 -5.81 -22.33
N ARG A 425 8.78 -4.56 -22.34
CA ARG A 425 9.14 -3.85 -23.57
C ARG A 425 10.29 -4.53 -24.31
N GLU A 426 11.30 -4.98 -23.59
CA GLU A 426 12.44 -5.71 -24.20
C GLU A 426 11.99 -6.98 -24.91
N LEU A 427 11.05 -7.74 -24.31
CA LEU A 427 10.47 -8.93 -24.93
C LEU A 427 9.74 -8.61 -26.24
N VAL A 428 9.05 -7.48 -26.30
CA VAL A 428 8.31 -7.05 -27.49
C VAL A 428 9.28 -6.61 -28.59
N ILE A 429 10.33 -5.86 -28.25
CA ILE A 429 11.35 -5.44 -29.22
C ILE A 429 12.11 -6.67 -29.75
N ASP A 430 12.47 -7.63 -28.90
CA ASP A 430 13.09 -8.90 -29.31
C ASP A 430 12.24 -9.60 -30.39
N GLU A 431 10.93 -9.68 -30.19
CA GLU A 431 10.01 -10.28 -31.15
C GLU A 431 9.89 -9.42 -32.42
N ALA A 432 9.77 -8.10 -32.28
CA ALA A 432 9.66 -7.19 -33.41
C ALA A 432 10.86 -7.30 -34.36
N VAL A 433 12.07 -7.39 -33.82
CA VAL A 433 13.30 -7.61 -34.60
C VAL A 433 13.29 -8.99 -35.24
N ALA A 434 12.94 -10.03 -34.50
CA ALA A 434 12.89 -11.41 -35.01
C ALA A 434 11.87 -11.57 -36.17
N ARG A 435 10.75 -10.85 -36.12
CA ARG A 435 9.72 -10.81 -37.17
C ARG A 435 10.02 -9.81 -38.31
N GLY A 436 11.09 -9.01 -38.20
CA GLY A 436 11.42 -7.98 -39.19
C GLY A 436 10.46 -6.79 -39.22
N LEU A 437 9.74 -6.53 -38.13
CA LEU A 437 8.85 -5.36 -38.00
C LEU A 437 9.63 -4.05 -37.82
N VAL A 438 10.86 -4.14 -37.33
CA VAL A 438 11.81 -3.04 -37.20
C VAL A 438 13.21 -3.56 -37.50
N ASP A 439 13.99 -2.74 -38.23
CA ASP A 439 15.40 -3.04 -38.50
C ASP A 439 16.28 -2.31 -37.49
N LEU A 440 17.02 -3.07 -36.68
CA LEU A 440 17.92 -2.55 -35.64
C LEU A 440 19.33 -3.13 -35.88
N PRO A 441 20.20 -2.42 -36.60
CA PRO A 441 21.51 -2.94 -36.97
C PRO A 441 22.38 -3.31 -35.75
N GLY A 442 22.84 -4.55 -35.72
CA GLY A 442 23.68 -5.04 -34.63
C GLY A 442 22.94 -5.37 -33.34
N TYR A 443 21.62 -5.57 -33.37
CA TYR A 443 20.79 -5.87 -32.20
C TYR A 443 21.23 -7.10 -31.40
N ASN A 444 21.92 -8.05 -32.04
CA ASN A 444 22.47 -9.23 -31.37
C ASN A 444 23.64 -8.91 -30.42
N ASP A 445 24.24 -7.73 -30.52
CA ASP A 445 25.22 -7.26 -29.54
C ASP A 445 24.46 -6.81 -28.27
N PRO A 446 24.77 -7.39 -27.09
CA PRO A 446 24.08 -7.05 -25.85
C PRO A 446 24.13 -5.55 -25.48
N ALA A 447 25.23 -4.86 -25.81
CA ALA A 447 25.37 -3.42 -25.55
C ALA A 447 24.44 -2.60 -26.44
N LYS A 448 24.40 -2.91 -27.75
CA LYS A 448 23.51 -2.24 -28.70
C LYS A 448 22.05 -2.57 -28.43
N ARG A 449 21.75 -3.84 -28.10
CA ARG A 449 20.39 -4.23 -27.68
C ARG A 449 19.90 -3.39 -26.51
N LYS A 450 20.75 -3.19 -25.49
CA LYS A 450 20.43 -2.35 -24.33
C LYS A 450 20.20 -0.90 -24.74
N ALA A 451 21.01 -0.34 -25.63
CA ALA A 451 20.88 1.02 -26.14
C ALA A 451 19.56 1.23 -26.91
N TYR A 452 19.16 0.28 -27.77
CA TYR A 452 17.87 0.32 -28.47
C TYR A 452 16.66 0.19 -27.56
N CYS A 453 16.78 -0.60 -26.47
CA CYS A 453 15.67 -0.87 -25.59
C CYS A 453 15.43 0.19 -24.52
N GLN A 454 16.26 1.23 -24.42
CA GLN A 454 16.07 2.27 -23.42
C GLN A 454 14.73 3.00 -23.60
N ALA A 455 14.07 3.28 -22.48
CA ALA A 455 12.82 4.02 -22.46
C ALA A 455 12.62 4.77 -21.14
N ILE A 456 11.85 5.85 -21.21
CA ILE A 456 11.34 6.56 -20.04
C ILE A 456 9.91 6.10 -19.80
N TRP A 457 9.58 5.89 -18.52
CA TRP A 457 8.25 5.51 -18.08
C TRP A 457 7.61 6.66 -17.31
N ILE A 458 6.65 7.31 -17.93
CA ILE A 458 5.96 8.50 -17.40
C ILE A 458 4.68 8.04 -16.73
N GLY A 459 4.54 8.38 -15.45
CA GLY A 459 3.32 8.07 -14.67
C GLY A 459 2.50 9.30 -14.34
N PRO A 460 1.49 9.17 -13.48
CA PRO A 460 0.62 10.28 -13.10
C PRO A 460 1.39 11.53 -12.68
N ALA A 461 0.86 12.69 -13.02
CA ALA A 461 1.40 13.97 -12.57
C ALA A 461 1.33 14.09 -11.04
N ARG A 462 2.21 14.90 -10.47
CA ARG A 462 2.24 15.15 -9.02
C ARG A 462 0.96 15.83 -8.50
N GLY A 463 0.26 16.52 -9.39
CA GLY A 463 -0.81 17.44 -9.02
C GLY A 463 -0.27 18.76 -8.45
N ALA A 464 -0.97 19.84 -8.70
CA ALA A 464 -0.65 21.16 -8.16
C ALA A 464 -1.75 21.60 -7.19
N ILE A 465 -1.38 22.14 -6.04
CA ILE A 465 -2.32 22.79 -5.12
C ILE A 465 -2.57 24.23 -5.59
N ASP A 466 -1.53 24.88 -6.15
CA ASP A 466 -1.58 26.22 -6.73
C ASP A 466 -0.91 26.16 -8.11
N GLU A 467 -1.73 25.95 -9.13
CA GLU A 467 -1.27 25.75 -10.52
C GLU A 467 -0.44 26.91 -11.04
N LEU A 468 -0.81 28.15 -10.67
CA LEU A 468 -0.09 29.35 -11.14
C LEU A 468 1.33 29.41 -10.56
N LYS A 469 1.48 29.18 -9.26
CA LYS A 469 2.78 29.16 -8.61
C LYS A 469 3.66 28.03 -9.10
N GLU A 470 3.08 26.84 -9.32
CA GLU A 470 3.82 25.68 -9.86
C GLU A 470 4.28 25.94 -11.29
N ALA A 471 3.41 26.51 -12.15
CA ALA A 471 3.76 26.87 -13.53
C ALA A 471 4.88 27.93 -13.58
N ASN A 472 4.79 28.98 -12.73
CA ASN A 472 5.83 29.99 -12.63
C ASN A 472 7.16 29.40 -12.13
N ALA A 473 7.11 28.51 -11.16
CA ALA A 473 8.30 27.81 -10.65
C ALA A 473 8.92 26.90 -11.72
N ALA A 474 8.12 26.20 -12.53
CA ALA A 474 8.57 25.39 -13.65
C ALA A 474 9.29 26.26 -14.70
N GLY A 475 8.65 27.35 -15.13
CA GLY A 475 9.25 28.30 -16.07
C GLY A 475 10.60 28.84 -15.55
N LYS A 476 10.66 29.18 -14.24
CA LYS A 476 11.89 29.67 -13.64
C LYS A 476 13.00 28.60 -13.59
N ARG A 477 12.67 27.33 -13.30
CA ARG A 477 13.64 26.23 -13.33
C ARG A 477 14.22 26.00 -14.73
N ILE A 478 13.40 26.11 -15.78
CA ILE A 478 13.87 26.02 -17.17
C ILE A 478 14.77 27.21 -17.48
N GLU A 479 14.36 28.43 -17.14
CA GLU A 479 15.11 29.67 -17.40
C GLU A 479 16.53 29.65 -16.80
N ILE A 480 16.67 29.14 -15.55
CA ILE A 480 17.98 29.03 -14.88
C ILE A 480 18.75 27.74 -15.24
N GLY A 481 18.23 26.90 -16.14
CA GLY A 481 18.92 25.73 -16.67
C GLY A 481 18.99 24.52 -15.72
N VAL A 482 18.19 24.47 -14.62
CA VAL A 482 18.17 23.33 -13.71
C VAL A 482 17.11 22.28 -14.08
N SER A 483 16.28 22.57 -15.09
CA SER A 483 15.26 21.65 -15.62
C SER A 483 15.08 21.90 -17.12
N ASN A 484 14.27 21.06 -17.77
CA ASN A 484 13.91 21.21 -19.17
C ASN A 484 12.40 20.99 -19.38
N GLU A 485 11.92 21.36 -20.58
CA GLU A 485 10.49 21.26 -20.92
C GLU A 485 9.96 19.84 -20.83
N THR A 486 10.75 18.83 -21.18
CA THR A 486 10.37 17.42 -21.13
C THR A 486 10.06 16.98 -19.70
N LEU A 487 10.94 17.33 -18.75
CA LEU A 487 10.78 16.98 -17.34
C LEU A 487 9.62 17.73 -16.69
N GLU A 488 9.51 19.03 -16.95
CA GLU A 488 8.43 19.85 -16.35
C GLU A 488 7.07 19.48 -16.92
N THR A 489 6.96 19.22 -18.24
CA THR A 489 5.71 18.77 -18.86
C THR A 489 5.27 17.43 -18.26
N ALA A 490 6.16 16.45 -18.19
CA ALA A 490 5.84 15.15 -17.59
C ALA A 490 5.43 15.27 -16.11
N ALA A 491 6.10 16.16 -15.35
CA ALA A 491 5.79 16.38 -13.94
C ALA A 491 4.43 17.09 -13.72
N MET A 492 4.04 17.99 -14.62
CA MET A 492 2.81 18.79 -14.49
C MET A 492 1.59 18.10 -15.09
N THR A 493 1.73 17.44 -16.24
CA THR A 493 0.62 16.91 -17.02
C THR A 493 0.52 15.38 -16.97
N GLY A 494 1.62 14.68 -16.67
CA GLY A 494 1.73 13.23 -16.84
C GLY A 494 1.86 12.80 -18.31
N GLU A 495 2.01 13.77 -19.24
CA GLU A 495 2.12 13.53 -20.67
C GLU A 495 3.52 13.82 -21.17
N PRO A 496 3.98 13.13 -22.24
CA PRO A 496 5.28 13.42 -22.85
C PRO A 496 5.27 14.76 -23.57
N TRP A 497 6.31 15.54 -23.39
CA TRP A 497 6.48 16.85 -24.05
C TRP A 497 6.31 16.80 -25.58
N GLN A 498 6.85 15.78 -26.23
CA GLN A 498 6.75 15.60 -27.69
C GLN A 498 5.28 15.46 -28.16
N GLN A 499 4.42 14.85 -27.37
CA GLN A 499 3.00 14.74 -27.69
C GLN A 499 2.31 16.10 -27.52
N VAL A 500 2.58 16.77 -26.42
CA VAL A 500 2.02 18.09 -26.10
C VAL A 500 2.43 19.11 -27.16
N ILE A 501 3.72 19.18 -27.51
CA ILE A 501 4.21 20.17 -28.48
C ILE A 501 3.71 19.89 -29.91
N ARG A 502 3.62 18.62 -30.34
CA ARG A 502 3.03 18.25 -31.63
C ARG A 502 1.57 18.69 -31.72
N GLN A 503 0.79 18.46 -30.67
CA GLN A 503 -0.61 18.89 -30.63
C GLN A 503 -0.71 20.41 -30.65
N ARG A 504 0.06 21.10 -29.82
CA ARG A 504 0.13 22.58 -29.79
C ARG A 504 0.53 23.17 -31.14
N THR A 505 1.48 22.57 -31.85
CA THR A 505 1.88 23.00 -33.17
C THR A 505 0.72 22.89 -34.16
N ARG A 506 -0.02 21.79 -34.17
CA ARG A 506 -1.22 21.61 -35.01
C ARG A 506 -2.28 22.67 -34.69
N GLU A 507 -2.55 22.95 -33.45
CA GLU A 507 -3.52 23.96 -33.01
C GLU A 507 -3.11 25.37 -33.42
N VAL A 508 -1.83 25.72 -33.26
CA VAL A 508 -1.30 27.02 -33.66
C VAL A 508 -1.37 27.17 -35.19
N THR A 509 -1.00 26.14 -35.96
CA THR A 509 -1.11 26.12 -37.41
C THR A 509 -2.55 26.29 -37.86
N TYR A 510 -3.49 25.49 -37.30
CA TYR A 510 -4.91 25.58 -37.60
C TYR A 510 -5.48 26.97 -37.31
N ARG A 511 -5.14 27.59 -36.18
CA ARG A 511 -5.56 28.95 -35.82
C ARG A 511 -5.05 30.01 -36.80
N ARG A 512 -3.79 29.83 -37.23
CA ARG A 512 -3.17 30.75 -38.22
C ARG A 512 -3.85 30.63 -39.58
N GLU A 513 -4.14 29.44 -40.07
CA GLU A 513 -4.80 29.17 -41.34
C GLU A 513 -6.25 29.68 -41.36
N HIS A 514 -6.94 29.65 -40.22
CA HIS A 514 -8.35 30.09 -40.11
C HIS A 514 -8.53 31.50 -39.55
N ASN A 515 -7.49 32.31 -39.51
CA ASN A 515 -7.47 33.68 -38.96
C ASN A 515 -8.13 33.83 -37.57
N MET A 516 -8.00 32.80 -36.75
CA MET A 516 -8.47 32.88 -35.36
C MET A 516 -7.51 33.76 -34.54
N GLN A 517 -8.06 34.54 -33.61
CA GLN A 517 -7.25 35.40 -32.75
C GLN A 517 -6.12 34.57 -32.09
N ALA A 518 -4.90 35.12 -32.11
CA ALA A 518 -3.79 34.54 -31.36
C ALA A 518 -4.21 34.41 -29.90
N LEU A 519 -3.82 33.29 -29.27
CA LEU A 519 -3.97 33.17 -27.82
C LEU A 519 -3.31 34.42 -27.20
N PRO A 520 -3.96 35.10 -26.23
CA PRO A 520 -3.34 36.20 -25.53
C PRO A 520 -1.97 35.68 -25.05
N LYS A 521 -0.89 36.44 -25.33
CA LYS A 521 0.39 36.15 -24.71
C LYS A 521 0.12 36.01 -23.23
N SER A 522 0.36 34.85 -22.66
CA SER A 522 0.21 34.64 -21.24
C SER A 522 0.94 35.78 -20.55
N GLY A 523 0.19 36.64 -19.88
CA GLY A 523 0.74 37.78 -19.15
C GLY A 523 1.53 37.29 -17.97
N LEU A 524 2.76 36.88 -18.21
CA LEU A 524 3.84 36.81 -17.24
C LEU A 524 4.45 38.21 -17.04
N GLU A 525 3.62 39.25 -17.14
CA GLU A 525 3.94 40.52 -16.55
C GLU A 525 3.57 40.44 -15.07
N SER A 526 4.60 40.49 -14.24
CA SER A 526 4.46 40.62 -12.79
C SER A 526 3.46 41.75 -12.48
N PRO A 527 2.49 41.54 -11.58
CA PRO A 527 1.67 42.66 -11.14
C PRO A 527 2.59 43.79 -10.66
N PRO A 528 2.29 45.04 -10.99
CA PRO A 528 3.11 46.15 -10.55
C PRO A 528 3.19 46.11 -9.03
N ASP A 529 4.42 46.23 -8.51
CA ASP A 529 4.71 46.33 -7.07
C ASP A 529 3.77 47.39 -6.47
N HIS A 530 2.74 46.95 -5.77
CA HIS A 530 1.96 47.79 -4.89
C HIS A 530 2.83 48.01 -3.63
N ASN A 531 3.69 48.98 -3.73
CA ASN A 531 4.35 49.58 -2.58
C ASN A 531 3.28 50.37 -1.79
N PRO A 532 2.81 49.95 -0.62
CA PRO A 532 1.98 50.79 0.23
C PRO A 532 2.89 51.86 0.78
N LYS A 533 2.90 53.02 0.14
CA LYS A 533 3.36 54.23 0.81
C LYS A 533 2.25 54.65 1.77
N GLU A 534 2.62 54.65 3.03
CA GLU A 534 2.24 55.54 4.13
C GLU A 534 1.00 56.41 3.87
N GLU A 535 -0.08 56.14 4.61
CA GLU A 535 -0.82 57.16 5.40
C GLU A 535 -1.31 56.54 6.72
#